data_30d490c919ae87f087b4983b105480f3
#
_entry.id   30d490c919ae87f087b4983b105480f3
#
_cell.length_a   1.000
_cell.length_b   1.000
_cell.length_c   1.000
_cell.angle_alpha   90.00
_cell.angle_beta   90.00
_cell.angle_gamma   90.00
#
_symmetry.space_group_name_H-M   'P 1'
#
loop_
_entity.id
_entity.type
_entity.pdbx_description
1 polymer ?
#
loop_
_entity_poly.entity_id
_entity_poly.type
_entity_poly.pdbx_seq_one_letter_code
_entity_poly.pdbx_strand_id
1 'polypeptide(L)'
;MKAADGKWYAFGTNGNGKRVQVAVSDDFNKWTLLDIEALPTLAGWETEKDHWAPDVVMRADGKYVMYYSGESKSDAPHHCVGTAVADKPTGPYVPNQTPLSCRLDQGGSIDAAGFLDKDGSRYVVFKVDGNSVGHGGDCNNGVAPLVSTPILLQKVQADGFTPIGDAVQILDRNTNDGDGPLVEAPSLVLHDGTYFLFYSTHCFTDPKYDVRYATATSITGPYHKSNVELVKGGDYGGLISPGGATVCGCGDRMLFHGWCDSSLKQRCMYVADLRLSGTTASIV
;
A
#
# COMPACT_ATOMS: atom_id res chain seq x y z
N MET A 1 -2.96 -5.11 -10.05
CA MET A 1 -2.12 -5.00 -11.26
C MET A 1 -2.76 -5.69 -12.46
N LYS A 2 -2.46 -5.29 -13.70
CA LYS A 2 -2.82 -6.03 -14.91
C LYS A 2 -1.65 -6.93 -15.31
N ALA A 3 -1.90 -8.24 -15.44
CA ALA A 3 -0.86 -9.20 -15.76
C ALA A 3 -0.71 -9.43 -17.28
N ALA A 4 0.33 -10.18 -17.68
CA ALA A 4 0.61 -10.48 -19.10
C ALA A 4 -0.49 -11.29 -19.80
N ASP A 5 -1.32 -12.02 -19.04
CA ASP A 5 -2.48 -12.75 -19.55
C ASP A 5 -3.70 -11.84 -19.83
N GLY A 6 -3.55 -10.54 -19.60
CA GLY A 6 -4.59 -9.53 -19.83
C GLY A 6 -5.57 -9.36 -18.67
N LYS A 7 -5.51 -10.21 -17.64
CA LYS A 7 -6.38 -10.15 -16.48
C LYS A 7 -5.85 -9.20 -15.41
N TRP A 8 -6.75 -8.75 -14.56
CA TRP A 8 -6.45 -7.99 -13.38
C TRP A 8 -6.32 -8.90 -12.16
N TYR A 9 -5.33 -8.62 -11.31
CA TYR A 9 -5.12 -9.32 -10.05
C TYR A 9 -5.05 -8.31 -8.91
N ALA A 10 -5.75 -8.62 -7.82
CA ALA A 10 -5.70 -7.91 -6.56
C ALA A 10 -5.20 -8.85 -5.47
N PHE A 11 -4.39 -8.30 -4.58
CA PHE A 11 -3.78 -9.03 -3.48
C PHE A 11 -4.24 -8.40 -2.17
N GLY A 12 -4.54 -9.22 -1.17
CA GLY A 12 -5.10 -8.74 0.08
C GLY A 12 -4.37 -9.28 1.29
N THR A 13 -4.43 -8.51 2.37
CA THR A 13 -4.02 -8.86 3.73
C THR A 13 -4.50 -10.26 4.11
N ASN A 14 -3.80 -10.91 5.04
CA ASN A 14 -4.16 -12.24 5.53
C ASN A 14 -5.65 -12.34 5.89
N GLY A 15 -6.25 -13.43 5.48
CA GLY A 15 -7.68 -13.69 5.66
C GLY A 15 -8.09 -14.97 4.96
N ASN A 16 -9.28 -15.47 5.26
CA ASN A 16 -9.82 -16.70 4.67
C ASN A 16 -8.84 -17.91 4.74
N GLY A 17 -8.03 -17.95 5.81
CA GLY A 17 -7.02 -19.00 5.99
C GLY A 17 -5.79 -18.90 5.07
N LYS A 18 -5.60 -17.76 4.42
CA LYS A 18 -4.44 -17.46 3.55
C LYS A 18 -3.59 -16.34 4.16
N ARG A 19 -2.27 -16.38 3.95
CA ARG A 19 -1.37 -15.26 4.28
C ARG A 19 -1.54 -14.11 3.31
N VAL A 20 -1.65 -14.44 2.02
CA VAL A 20 -1.94 -13.46 0.98
C VAL A 20 -3.08 -13.97 0.12
N GLN A 21 -4.20 -13.25 0.17
CA GLN A 21 -5.38 -13.51 -0.63
C GLN A 21 -5.18 -12.98 -2.06
N VAL A 22 -5.76 -13.67 -3.05
CA VAL A 22 -5.71 -13.25 -4.45
C VAL A 22 -7.10 -13.24 -5.03
N ALA A 23 -7.47 -12.15 -5.67
CA ALA A 23 -8.66 -12.06 -6.50
C ALA A 23 -8.30 -11.73 -7.95
N VAL A 24 -9.10 -12.21 -8.89
CA VAL A 24 -8.91 -12.02 -10.33
C VAL A 24 -10.15 -11.40 -10.96
N SER A 25 -9.92 -10.56 -11.97
CA SER A 25 -10.98 -9.92 -12.77
C SER A 25 -10.58 -9.83 -14.25
N ASP A 26 -11.55 -9.97 -15.14
CA ASP A 26 -11.38 -9.73 -16.58
C ASP A 26 -11.64 -8.25 -16.94
N ASP A 27 -12.48 -7.54 -16.16
CA ASP A 27 -13.01 -6.21 -16.49
C ASP A 27 -12.72 -5.12 -15.43
N PHE A 28 -12.01 -5.46 -14.34
CA PHE A 28 -11.77 -4.64 -13.15
C PHE A 28 -13.02 -4.39 -12.26
N ASN A 29 -14.21 -4.70 -12.72
CA ASN A 29 -15.45 -4.43 -11.98
C ASN A 29 -15.96 -5.66 -11.22
N LYS A 30 -15.81 -6.85 -11.82
CA LYS A 30 -16.22 -8.12 -11.22
C LYS A 30 -15.01 -8.93 -10.82
N TRP A 31 -14.90 -9.21 -9.52
CA TRP A 31 -13.77 -9.89 -8.94
C TRP A 31 -14.16 -11.25 -8.39
N THR A 32 -13.32 -12.24 -8.64
CA THR A 32 -13.44 -13.58 -8.09
C THR A 32 -12.28 -13.85 -7.15
N LEU A 33 -12.57 -14.13 -5.88
CA LEU A 33 -11.58 -14.57 -4.92
C LEU A 33 -11.13 -15.99 -5.27
N LEU A 34 -9.82 -16.19 -5.36
CA LEU A 34 -9.24 -17.49 -5.66
C LEU A 34 -8.96 -18.28 -4.37
N ASP A 35 -9.23 -19.57 -4.38
CA ASP A 35 -8.87 -20.45 -3.25
C ASP A 35 -7.42 -20.93 -3.38
N ILE A 36 -6.49 -20.00 -3.31
CA ILE A 36 -5.04 -20.24 -3.38
C ILE A 36 -4.32 -19.48 -2.27
N GLU A 37 -3.17 -20.00 -1.85
CA GLU A 37 -2.20 -19.28 -1.01
C GLU A 37 -1.08 -18.76 -1.92
N ALA A 38 -0.98 -17.42 -2.05
CA ALA A 38 0.04 -16.84 -2.90
C ALA A 38 1.44 -16.91 -2.29
N LEU A 39 1.55 -16.87 -0.94
CA LEU A 39 2.81 -16.91 -0.19
C LEU A 39 2.88 -18.18 0.70
N PRO A 40 3.07 -19.38 0.13
CA PRO A 40 2.98 -20.63 0.88
C PRO A 40 4.17 -20.89 1.80
N THR A 41 5.30 -20.22 1.58
CA THR A 41 6.53 -20.34 2.38
C THR A 41 6.90 -18.99 2.99
N LEU A 42 7.66 -19.02 4.08
CA LEU A 42 8.11 -17.85 4.82
C LEU A 42 9.63 -17.70 4.74
N ALA A 43 10.08 -16.46 4.85
CA ALA A 43 11.48 -16.16 5.10
C ALA A 43 11.87 -16.47 6.57
N GLY A 44 13.15 -16.61 6.80
CA GLY A 44 13.66 -16.92 8.15
C GLY A 44 13.40 -15.82 9.19
N TRP A 45 13.21 -14.58 8.75
CA TRP A 45 13.05 -13.39 9.62
C TRP A 45 11.62 -13.14 10.09
N GLU A 46 10.58 -13.70 9.42
CA GLU A 46 9.17 -13.41 9.69
C GLU A 46 8.46 -14.54 10.44
N THR A 47 7.39 -14.19 11.16
CA THR A 47 6.50 -15.16 11.82
C THR A 47 5.44 -15.66 10.84
N GLU A 48 4.57 -16.59 11.28
CA GLU A 48 3.43 -17.06 10.48
C GLU A 48 2.22 -16.12 10.54
N LYS A 49 2.30 -15.05 11.35
CA LYS A 49 1.17 -14.16 11.63
C LYS A 49 1.26 -12.87 10.80
N ASP A 50 0.10 -12.25 10.63
CA ASP A 50 -0.03 -10.84 10.28
C ASP A 50 0.77 -10.42 9.04
N HIS A 51 0.41 -11.02 7.89
CA HIS A 51 0.90 -10.60 6.59
C HIS A 51 -0.05 -9.56 6.01
N TRP A 52 0.41 -8.30 5.87
CA TRP A 52 -0.45 -7.17 5.52
C TRP A 52 -0.08 -6.52 4.20
N ALA A 53 -1.07 -5.84 3.63
CA ALA A 53 -0.96 -4.89 2.54
C ALA A 53 -0.01 -5.32 1.40
N PRO A 54 -0.21 -6.49 0.79
CA PRO A 54 0.63 -6.93 -0.32
C PRO A 54 0.37 -6.09 -1.57
N ASP A 55 1.44 -5.73 -2.27
CA ASP A 55 1.41 -5.20 -3.62
C ASP A 55 2.27 -6.04 -4.56
N VAL A 56 1.88 -6.13 -5.83
CA VAL A 56 2.60 -6.95 -6.81
C VAL A 56 2.85 -6.15 -8.08
N VAL A 57 4.09 -6.20 -8.54
CA VAL A 57 4.51 -5.60 -9.82
C VAL A 57 5.12 -6.64 -10.74
N MET A 58 4.96 -6.44 -12.06
CA MET A 58 5.61 -7.26 -13.06
C MET A 58 7.00 -6.69 -13.39
N ARG A 59 7.98 -7.58 -13.51
CA ARG A 59 9.33 -7.26 -13.96
C ARG A 59 9.45 -7.33 -15.47
N ALA A 60 10.54 -6.76 -16.01
CA ALA A 60 10.83 -6.81 -17.44
C ALA A 60 11.11 -8.23 -17.98
N ASP A 61 11.55 -9.15 -17.12
CA ASP A 61 11.78 -10.56 -17.46
C ASP A 61 10.50 -11.42 -17.39
N GLY A 62 9.34 -10.80 -17.14
CA GLY A 62 8.05 -11.47 -17.03
C GLY A 62 7.74 -12.08 -15.67
N LYS A 63 8.67 -12.03 -14.72
CA LYS A 63 8.42 -12.46 -13.34
C LYS A 63 7.66 -11.40 -12.55
N TYR A 64 7.11 -11.79 -11.42
CA TYR A 64 6.34 -10.94 -10.51
C TYR A 64 7.06 -10.78 -9.19
N VAL A 65 7.13 -9.56 -8.69
CA VAL A 65 7.64 -9.24 -7.35
C VAL A 65 6.46 -8.81 -6.50
N MET A 66 6.30 -9.48 -5.37
CA MET A 66 5.39 -9.11 -4.29
C MET A 66 6.16 -8.36 -3.21
N TYR A 67 5.60 -7.26 -2.75
CA TYR A 67 5.96 -6.57 -1.51
C TYR A 67 4.87 -6.88 -0.49
N TYR A 68 5.25 -7.07 0.77
CA TYR A 68 4.29 -7.35 1.84
C TYR A 68 4.86 -6.93 3.19
N SER A 69 4.00 -6.72 4.17
CA SER A 69 4.42 -6.47 5.54
C SER A 69 4.35 -7.78 6.31
N GLY A 70 5.48 -8.32 6.76
CA GLY A 70 5.57 -9.53 7.57
C GLY A 70 5.93 -9.21 9.02
N GLU A 71 5.28 -9.87 9.99
CA GLU A 71 5.61 -9.71 11.41
C GLU A 71 7.03 -10.23 11.69
N SER A 72 7.87 -9.43 12.34
CA SER A 72 9.26 -9.77 12.65
C SER A 72 9.36 -10.78 13.78
N LYS A 73 10.18 -11.85 13.60
CA LYS A 73 10.51 -12.79 14.68
C LYS A 73 11.34 -12.16 15.79
N SER A 74 12.15 -11.17 15.47
CA SER A 74 13.07 -10.56 16.42
C SER A 74 12.41 -9.50 17.30
N ASP A 75 11.26 -8.97 16.87
CA ASP A 75 10.59 -7.85 17.56
C ASP A 75 9.08 -7.82 17.22
N ALA A 76 8.37 -8.90 17.52
CA ALA A 76 6.91 -8.94 17.39
C ALA A 76 6.24 -7.99 18.42
N PRO A 77 5.17 -7.28 18.05
CA PRO A 77 4.38 -7.38 16.82
C PRO A 77 4.79 -6.40 15.69
N HIS A 78 6.01 -5.84 15.70
CA HIS A 78 6.45 -4.96 14.65
C HIS A 78 6.70 -5.70 13.34
N HIS A 79 6.58 -4.97 12.22
CA HIS A 79 6.64 -5.54 10.88
C HIS A 79 7.83 -5.02 10.07
N CYS A 80 8.27 -5.83 9.12
CA CYS A 80 9.23 -5.44 8.10
C CYS A 80 8.61 -5.58 6.71
N VAL A 81 9.05 -4.79 5.75
CA VAL A 81 8.71 -4.98 4.34
C VAL A 81 9.49 -6.15 3.79
N GLY A 82 8.79 -7.24 3.53
CA GLY A 82 9.29 -8.41 2.82
C GLY A 82 9.11 -8.29 1.32
N THR A 83 9.87 -9.10 0.58
CA THR A 83 9.71 -9.26 -0.87
C THR A 83 9.71 -10.72 -1.25
N ALA A 84 8.93 -11.08 -2.27
CA ALA A 84 8.87 -12.43 -2.79
C ALA A 84 8.74 -12.44 -4.31
N VAL A 85 9.21 -13.49 -4.97
CA VAL A 85 9.23 -13.58 -6.44
C VAL A 85 8.48 -14.81 -6.92
N ALA A 86 7.72 -14.67 -8.02
CA ALA A 86 7.02 -15.75 -8.69
C ALA A 86 7.11 -15.64 -10.21
N ASP A 87 6.90 -16.79 -10.90
CA ASP A 87 6.82 -16.84 -12.37
C ASP A 87 5.40 -16.55 -12.88
N LYS A 88 4.40 -16.56 -11.99
CA LYS A 88 2.97 -16.32 -12.32
C LYS A 88 2.38 -15.29 -11.37
N PRO A 89 1.38 -14.50 -11.80
CA PRO A 89 0.75 -13.52 -10.94
C PRO A 89 0.10 -14.13 -9.69
N THR A 90 -0.38 -15.37 -9.78
CA THR A 90 -0.99 -16.10 -8.66
C THR A 90 0.01 -16.77 -7.72
N GLY A 91 1.32 -16.65 -7.98
CA GLY A 91 2.36 -17.38 -7.23
C GLY A 91 2.58 -18.83 -7.75
N PRO A 92 3.14 -19.72 -6.90
CA PRO A 92 3.61 -19.46 -5.53
C PRO A 92 4.77 -18.44 -5.50
N TYR A 93 4.68 -17.49 -4.60
CA TYR A 93 5.76 -16.53 -4.35
C TYR A 93 6.79 -17.14 -3.38
N VAL A 94 8.07 -17.02 -3.73
CA VAL A 94 9.20 -17.45 -2.91
C VAL A 94 9.80 -16.22 -2.24
N PRO A 95 9.76 -16.12 -0.89
CA PRO A 95 10.22 -14.94 -0.17
C PRO A 95 11.75 -14.84 -0.15
N ASN A 96 12.24 -13.59 -0.24
CA ASN A 96 13.64 -13.27 -0.03
C ASN A 96 13.99 -13.36 1.46
N GLN A 97 15.18 -13.88 1.77
CA GLN A 97 15.62 -14.10 3.15
C GLN A 97 16.02 -12.82 3.89
N THR A 98 16.13 -11.72 3.19
CA THR A 98 16.41 -10.39 3.77
C THR A 98 15.24 -9.46 3.45
N PRO A 99 14.65 -8.78 4.44
CA PRO A 99 13.61 -7.78 4.18
C PRO A 99 14.18 -6.57 3.43
N LEU A 100 13.35 -5.92 2.62
CA LEU A 100 13.68 -4.68 1.92
C LEU A 100 13.91 -3.53 2.90
N SER A 101 13.06 -3.44 3.92
CA SER A 101 13.14 -2.45 4.98
C SER A 101 12.63 -3.04 6.30
N CYS A 102 13.37 -2.77 7.37
CA CYS A 102 13.05 -3.29 8.70
C CYS A 102 13.50 -2.27 9.75
N ARG A 103 12.70 -1.22 9.97
CA ARG A 103 13.01 -0.08 10.86
C ARG A 103 12.39 -0.30 12.24
N LEU A 104 12.76 -1.38 12.92
CA LEU A 104 12.14 -1.81 14.17
C LEU A 104 12.29 -0.78 15.30
N ASP A 105 13.42 -0.06 15.34
CA ASP A 105 13.69 1.04 16.25
C ASP A 105 12.74 2.25 16.05
N GLN A 106 12.06 2.32 14.91
CA GLN A 106 11.08 3.35 14.56
C GLN A 106 9.65 2.79 14.47
N GLY A 107 9.43 1.55 14.95
CA GLY A 107 8.11 0.90 14.95
C GLY A 107 7.87 -0.04 13.78
N GLY A 108 8.84 -0.20 12.87
CA GLY A 108 8.73 -1.10 11.72
C GLY A 108 8.54 -0.40 10.39
N SER A 109 8.32 -1.21 9.35
CA SER A 109 8.07 -0.74 7.97
C SER A 109 6.93 -1.58 7.37
N ILE A 110 5.91 -0.90 6.83
CA ILE A 110 4.68 -1.55 6.27
C ILE A 110 4.21 -0.87 4.98
N ASP A 111 3.16 -1.43 4.38
CA ASP A 111 2.39 -0.85 3.26
C ASP A 111 3.24 -0.55 2.02
N ALA A 112 4.09 -1.49 1.62
CA ALA A 112 4.96 -1.27 0.49
C ALA A 112 4.24 -1.43 -0.85
N ALA A 113 4.45 -0.47 -1.77
CA ALA A 113 3.96 -0.51 -3.14
C ALA A 113 5.08 -0.19 -4.15
N GLY A 114 5.12 -0.97 -5.21
CA GLY A 114 6.13 -0.84 -6.26
C GLY A 114 5.74 0.19 -7.32
N PHE A 115 6.73 0.89 -7.87
CA PHE A 115 6.55 1.86 -8.92
C PHE A 115 7.65 1.74 -10.00
N LEU A 116 7.24 1.76 -11.26
CA LEU A 116 8.13 1.82 -12.42
C LEU A 116 8.03 3.22 -13.05
N ASP A 117 9.13 3.96 -13.02
CA ASP A 117 9.20 5.30 -13.60
C ASP A 117 9.38 5.23 -15.13
N LYS A 118 9.10 6.34 -15.81
CA LYS A 118 9.20 6.50 -17.28
C LYS A 118 10.62 6.27 -17.83
N ASP A 119 11.65 6.46 -17.01
CA ASP A 119 13.05 6.23 -17.37
C ASP A 119 13.51 4.77 -17.17
N GLY A 120 12.60 3.90 -16.72
CA GLY A 120 12.86 2.50 -16.39
C GLY A 120 13.42 2.27 -14.99
N SER A 121 13.63 3.33 -14.20
CA SER A 121 14.00 3.20 -12.79
C SER A 121 12.85 2.61 -11.99
N ARG A 122 13.18 1.76 -11.01
CA ARG A 122 12.20 1.13 -10.13
C ARG A 122 12.33 1.70 -8.72
N TYR A 123 11.18 1.87 -8.10
CA TYR A 123 11.07 2.39 -6.74
C TYR A 123 10.05 1.59 -5.94
N VAL A 124 10.19 1.63 -4.63
CA VAL A 124 9.22 1.11 -3.67
C VAL A 124 8.90 2.24 -2.70
N VAL A 125 7.63 2.57 -2.56
CA VAL A 125 7.14 3.46 -1.50
C VAL A 125 6.63 2.62 -0.35
N PHE A 126 6.87 3.04 0.89
CA PHE A 126 6.40 2.34 2.08
C PHE A 126 6.28 3.31 3.26
N LYS A 127 5.53 2.91 4.28
CA LYS A 127 5.36 3.66 5.53
C LYS A 127 6.34 3.17 6.59
N VAL A 128 6.93 4.09 7.36
CA VAL A 128 7.49 3.77 8.67
C VAL A 128 6.34 3.72 9.66
N ASP A 129 6.21 2.60 10.39
CA ASP A 129 5.07 2.35 11.27
C ASP A 129 5.22 3.00 12.66
N GLY A 130 5.59 4.28 12.68
CA GLY A 130 5.86 5.03 13.91
C GLY A 130 4.70 5.03 14.90
N ASN A 131 3.46 4.87 14.42
CA ASN A 131 2.32 4.73 15.32
C ASN A 131 2.39 3.46 16.18
N SER A 132 3.07 2.40 15.77
CA SER A 132 3.21 1.18 16.59
C SER A 132 4.00 1.42 17.88
N VAL A 133 4.85 2.45 17.90
CA VAL A 133 5.57 2.94 19.11
C VAL A 133 4.96 4.22 19.68
N GLY A 134 3.71 4.50 19.39
CA GLY A 134 2.96 5.66 19.90
C GLY A 134 2.53 5.52 21.36
N HIS A 135 1.63 6.41 21.78
CA HIS A 135 1.27 6.59 23.19
C HIS A 135 -0.20 6.24 23.51
N GLY A 136 -0.83 5.41 22.64
CA GLY A 136 -2.23 4.98 22.82
C GLY A 136 -3.22 5.77 21.96
N GLY A 137 -4.51 5.47 22.12
CA GLY A 137 -5.58 6.00 21.30
C GLY A 137 -5.65 5.34 19.92
N ASP A 138 -6.23 6.04 18.94
CA ASP A 138 -6.46 5.51 17.60
C ASP A 138 -5.16 5.05 16.92
N CYS A 139 -5.13 3.80 16.49
CA CYS A 139 -3.94 3.13 15.97
C CYS A 139 -2.68 3.40 16.81
N ASN A 140 -2.82 3.42 18.15
CA ASN A 140 -1.75 3.64 19.12
C ASN A 140 -1.04 5.02 19.01
N ASN A 141 -1.54 5.95 18.22
CA ASN A 141 -0.94 7.29 18.02
C ASN A 141 -1.96 8.44 18.14
N GLY A 142 -3.08 8.18 18.83
CA GLY A 142 -4.11 9.21 19.11
C GLY A 142 -3.78 10.09 20.33
N VAL A 143 -2.79 9.71 21.14
CA VAL A 143 -2.38 10.45 22.35
C VAL A 143 -1.04 11.12 22.13
N ALA A 144 -0.97 12.43 22.41
CA ALA A 144 0.27 13.21 22.25
C ALA A 144 1.36 12.81 23.28
N PRO A 145 2.66 12.94 22.92
CA PRO A 145 3.18 13.42 21.65
C PRO A 145 2.99 12.40 20.52
N LEU A 146 2.49 12.86 19.38
CA LEU A 146 2.27 11.96 18.23
C LEU A 146 3.60 11.64 17.55
N VAL A 147 3.79 10.37 17.24
CA VAL A 147 4.98 9.88 16.52
C VAL A 147 4.81 10.10 15.02
N SER A 148 5.90 10.43 14.33
CA SER A 148 5.97 10.56 12.88
C SER A 148 5.69 9.22 12.19
N THR A 149 4.96 9.24 11.07
CA THR A 149 4.64 8.05 10.26
C THR A 149 5.01 8.30 8.79
N PRO A 150 6.30 8.55 8.49
CA PRO A 150 6.68 9.01 7.18
C PRO A 150 6.51 7.95 6.11
N ILE A 151 6.13 8.41 4.90
CA ILE A 151 6.20 7.64 3.67
C ILE A 151 7.59 7.85 3.07
N LEU A 152 8.29 6.75 2.85
CA LEU A 152 9.61 6.72 2.27
C LEU A 152 9.58 6.19 0.85
N LEU A 153 10.49 6.68 0.02
CA LEU A 153 10.76 6.23 -1.34
C LEU A 153 12.14 5.57 -1.39
N GLN A 154 12.19 4.30 -1.73
CA GLN A 154 13.42 3.53 -1.93
C GLN A 154 13.63 3.25 -3.41
N LYS A 155 14.73 3.70 -3.98
CA LYS A 155 15.16 3.23 -5.31
C LYS A 155 15.65 1.79 -5.21
N VAL A 156 15.29 0.96 -6.18
CA VAL A 156 15.72 -0.46 -6.23
C VAL A 156 16.30 -0.80 -7.59
N GLN A 157 17.05 -1.89 -7.67
CA GLN A 157 17.60 -2.42 -8.92
C GLN A 157 16.47 -2.96 -9.83
N ALA A 158 16.84 -3.39 -11.04
CA ALA A 158 15.92 -3.96 -12.02
C ALA A 158 15.19 -5.22 -11.51
N ASP A 159 15.77 -5.91 -10.52
CA ASP A 159 15.13 -7.06 -9.83
C ASP A 159 13.90 -6.66 -9.00
N GLY A 160 13.72 -5.37 -8.69
CA GLY A 160 12.60 -4.81 -7.96
C GLY A 160 12.72 -4.87 -6.43
N PHE A 161 13.81 -5.43 -5.88
CA PHE A 161 13.94 -5.61 -4.44
C PHE A 161 15.34 -5.33 -3.85
N THR A 162 16.39 -5.21 -4.65
CA THR A 162 17.72 -4.84 -4.15
C THR A 162 17.81 -3.31 -4.03
N PRO A 163 17.99 -2.73 -2.82
CA PRO A 163 18.04 -1.29 -2.64
C PRO A 163 19.22 -0.63 -3.34
N ILE A 164 19.04 0.60 -3.80
CA ILE A 164 20.08 1.50 -4.33
C ILE A 164 20.10 2.76 -3.47
N GLY A 165 21.14 2.96 -2.69
CA GLY A 165 21.26 4.09 -1.76
C GLY A 165 20.22 4.05 -0.62
N ASP A 166 20.09 5.16 0.07
CA ASP A 166 19.16 5.30 1.20
C ASP A 166 17.74 5.67 0.74
N ALA A 167 16.75 5.24 1.50
CA ALA A 167 15.38 5.66 1.29
C ALA A 167 15.20 7.14 1.67
N VAL A 168 14.40 7.87 0.87
CA VAL A 168 14.13 9.30 1.03
C VAL A 168 12.70 9.50 1.54
N GLN A 169 12.52 10.33 2.56
CA GLN A 169 11.19 10.74 3.01
C GLN A 169 10.54 11.64 1.97
N ILE A 170 9.33 11.29 1.54
CA ILE A 170 8.58 12.05 0.53
C ILE A 170 7.28 12.66 1.08
N LEU A 171 6.73 12.11 2.17
CA LEU A 171 5.55 12.64 2.86
C LEU A 171 5.62 12.26 4.34
N ASP A 172 4.93 13.02 5.19
CA ASP A 172 4.65 12.66 6.58
C ASP A 172 3.30 13.23 7.00
N ARG A 173 2.77 12.71 8.10
CA ARG A 173 1.57 13.25 8.74
C ARG A 173 1.79 14.70 9.18
N ASN A 174 0.73 15.49 9.06
CA ASN A 174 0.71 16.83 9.58
C ASN A 174 -0.68 17.13 10.18
N THR A 175 -0.71 17.44 11.47
CA THR A 175 -1.97 17.70 12.18
C THR A 175 -2.73 18.90 11.59
N ASN A 176 -2.02 19.88 11.06
CA ASN A 176 -2.64 21.07 10.45
C ASN A 176 -3.33 20.74 9.10
N ASP A 177 -2.93 19.64 8.45
CA ASP A 177 -3.55 19.17 7.20
C ASP A 177 -4.74 18.24 7.46
N GLY A 178 -5.06 17.98 8.75
CA GLY A 178 -6.17 17.10 9.12
C GLY A 178 -5.88 15.61 8.90
N ASP A 179 -4.61 15.20 8.90
CA ASP A 179 -4.22 13.78 8.68
C ASP A 179 -4.53 12.88 9.89
N GLY A 180 -4.86 13.46 11.05
CA GLY A 180 -5.06 12.67 12.26
C GLY A 180 -3.77 12.04 12.78
N PRO A 181 -3.84 10.82 13.35
CA PRO A 181 -2.71 10.20 14.02
C PRO A 181 -1.63 9.69 13.05
N LEU A 182 -1.95 9.42 11.78
CA LEU A 182 -1.03 8.79 10.85
C LEU A 182 -1.38 9.09 9.38
N VAL A 183 -0.40 8.84 8.50
CA VAL A 183 -0.58 8.60 7.06
C VAL A 183 -0.05 7.22 6.72
N GLU A 184 -0.67 6.53 5.75
CA GLU A 184 -0.33 5.15 5.40
C GLU A 184 -0.74 4.75 3.97
N ALA A 185 -0.49 3.49 3.60
CA ALA A 185 -0.93 2.87 2.36
C ALA A 185 -0.58 3.68 1.09
N PRO A 186 0.70 4.00 0.86
CA PRO A 186 1.09 4.80 -0.30
C PRO A 186 0.93 4.04 -1.61
N SER A 187 0.48 4.75 -2.66
CA SER A 187 0.47 4.26 -4.05
C SER A 187 0.89 5.37 -5.00
N LEU A 188 1.89 5.13 -5.85
CA LEU A 188 2.43 6.11 -6.79
C LEU A 188 1.92 5.89 -8.22
N VAL A 189 1.60 6.99 -8.90
CA VAL A 189 1.29 7.02 -10.33
C VAL A 189 1.97 8.23 -10.96
N LEU A 190 2.49 8.07 -12.18
CA LEU A 190 2.95 9.18 -13.02
C LEU A 190 1.92 9.41 -14.14
N HIS A 191 1.36 10.61 -14.22
CA HIS A 191 0.43 11.02 -15.27
C HIS A 191 0.83 12.39 -15.82
N ASP A 192 1.07 12.46 -17.12
CA ASP A 192 1.45 13.70 -17.85
C ASP A 192 2.56 14.52 -17.17
N GLY A 193 3.58 13.81 -16.62
CA GLY A 193 4.73 14.44 -15.97
C GLY A 193 4.51 14.86 -14.51
N THR A 194 3.33 14.61 -13.96
CA THR A 194 3.00 14.83 -12.56
C THR A 194 2.98 13.49 -11.82
N TYR A 195 3.72 13.39 -10.72
CA TYR A 195 3.65 12.27 -9.81
C TYR A 195 2.50 12.48 -8.82
N PHE A 196 1.60 11.53 -8.76
CA PHE A 196 0.52 11.47 -7.77
C PHE A 196 0.87 10.40 -6.74
N LEU A 197 0.99 10.81 -5.49
CA LEU A 197 1.12 9.93 -4.33
C LEU A 197 -0.24 9.85 -3.65
N PHE A 198 -0.94 8.73 -3.82
CA PHE A 198 -2.15 8.43 -3.07
C PHE A 198 -1.75 7.85 -1.72
N TYR A 199 -2.51 8.17 -0.68
CA TYR A 199 -2.27 7.71 0.69
C TYR A 199 -3.56 7.78 1.49
N SER A 200 -3.61 7.10 2.63
CA SER A 200 -4.71 7.19 3.58
C SER A 200 -4.32 7.97 4.81
N THR A 201 -5.30 8.58 5.46
CA THR A 201 -5.14 9.29 6.72
C THR A 201 -6.04 8.70 7.79
N HIS A 202 -5.77 9.01 9.07
CA HIS A 202 -6.46 8.45 10.23
C HIS A 202 -6.26 6.94 10.39
N CYS A 203 -6.88 6.35 11.41
CA CYS A 203 -6.81 4.91 11.67
C CYS A 203 -7.88 4.19 10.82
N PHE A 204 -7.56 3.03 10.25
CA PHE A 204 -8.51 2.27 9.42
C PHE A 204 -9.81 1.88 10.14
N THR A 205 -9.83 1.96 11.48
CA THR A 205 -11.02 1.75 12.31
C THR A 205 -11.78 3.04 12.60
N ASP A 206 -11.19 4.21 12.34
CA ASP A 206 -11.84 5.51 12.53
C ASP A 206 -12.81 5.79 11.38
N PRO A 207 -14.03 6.31 11.65
CA PRO A 207 -14.95 6.77 10.59
C PRO A 207 -14.36 7.81 9.63
N LYS A 208 -13.28 8.50 10.02
CA LYS A 208 -12.58 9.49 9.21
C LYS A 208 -11.48 8.89 8.31
N TYR A 209 -11.26 7.57 8.36
CA TYR A 209 -10.33 6.92 7.43
C TYR A 209 -10.71 7.27 6.00
N ASP A 210 -9.77 7.71 5.19
CA ASP A 210 -10.01 8.26 3.87
C ASP A 210 -8.88 7.96 2.87
N VAL A 211 -9.11 8.31 1.62
CA VAL A 211 -8.07 8.33 0.58
C VAL A 211 -7.82 9.78 0.21
N ARG A 212 -6.55 10.19 0.27
CA ARG A 212 -6.07 11.50 -0.18
C ARG A 212 -4.96 11.33 -1.20
N TYR A 213 -4.47 12.47 -1.73
CA TYR A 213 -3.32 12.47 -2.62
C TYR A 213 -2.46 13.72 -2.44
N ALA A 214 -1.20 13.59 -2.82
CA ALA A 214 -0.25 14.68 -2.97
C ALA A 214 0.39 14.61 -4.35
N THR A 215 0.86 15.74 -4.87
CA THR A 215 1.47 15.82 -6.21
C THR A 215 2.85 16.43 -6.18
N ALA A 216 3.70 16.01 -7.12
CA ALA A 216 5.04 16.54 -7.32
C ALA A 216 5.43 16.50 -8.81
N THR A 217 6.40 17.32 -9.21
CA THR A 217 7.02 17.27 -10.54
C THR A 217 8.26 16.40 -10.60
N SER A 218 8.75 15.95 -9.45
CA SER A 218 9.86 15.00 -9.29
C SER A 218 9.44 13.86 -8.38
N ILE A 219 9.92 12.64 -8.66
CA ILE A 219 9.58 11.46 -7.85
C ILE A 219 10.02 11.58 -6.38
N THR A 220 11.08 12.33 -6.11
CA THR A 220 11.57 12.62 -4.75
C THR A 220 10.89 13.82 -4.10
N GLY A 221 9.93 14.44 -4.79
CA GLY A 221 9.21 15.62 -4.30
C GLY A 221 9.89 16.96 -4.62
N PRO A 222 9.51 18.04 -3.91
CA PRO A 222 8.58 18.03 -2.79
C PRO A 222 7.15 17.69 -3.23
N TYR A 223 6.45 16.88 -2.42
CA TYR A 223 5.05 16.57 -2.62
C TYR A 223 4.16 17.60 -1.93
N HIS A 224 3.19 18.12 -2.66
CA HIS A 224 2.18 19.06 -2.17
C HIS A 224 0.86 18.32 -1.95
N LYS A 225 0.42 18.23 -0.71
CA LYS A 225 -0.85 17.61 -0.34
C LYS A 225 -2.03 18.34 -0.96
N SER A 226 -2.98 17.58 -1.50
CA SER A 226 -4.28 18.12 -1.88
C SER A 226 -5.16 18.31 -0.63
N ASN A 227 -6.02 19.34 -0.65
CA ASN A 227 -7.04 19.52 0.39
C ASN A 227 -8.29 18.65 0.15
N VAL A 228 -8.27 17.76 -0.86
CA VAL A 228 -9.41 16.93 -1.24
C VAL A 228 -9.31 15.58 -0.53
N GLU A 229 -10.35 15.21 0.21
CA GLU A 229 -10.63 13.83 0.62
C GLU A 229 -11.24 13.13 -0.59
N LEU A 230 -10.42 12.39 -1.34
CA LEU A 230 -10.80 11.82 -2.64
C LEU A 230 -11.89 10.75 -2.50
N VAL A 231 -11.80 9.93 -1.45
CA VAL A 231 -12.81 8.94 -1.03
C VAL A 231 -12.89 8.97 0.48
N LYS A 232 -14.10 9.12 1.01
CA LYS A 232 -14.32 9.23 2.46
C LYS A 232 -15.58 8.50 2.92
N GLY A 233 -15.76 8.42 4.21
CA GLY A 233 -16.96 7.87 4.83
C GLY A 233 -18.23 8.59 4.38
N GLY A 234 -19.27 7.84 4.06
CA GLY A 234 -20.55 8.35 3.55
C GLY A 234 -20.64 8.50 2.03
N ASP A 235 -19.51 8.51 1.31
CA ASP A 235 -19.50 8.59 -0.16
C ASP A 235 -20.15 7.35 -0.79
N TYR A 236 -20.60 7.47 -2.03
CA TYR A 236 -21.07 6.38 -2.92
C TYR A 236 -22.07 5.41 -2.27
N GLY A 237 -23.04 5.94 -1.54
CA GLY A 237 -24.11 5.15 -0.94
C GLY A 237 -23.78 4.65 0.46
N GLY A 238 -22.78 5.21 1.12
CA GLY A 238 -22.53 4.99 2.54
C GLY A 238 -21.29 4.15 2.83
N LEU A 239 -20.17 4.42 2.17
CA LEU A 239 -18.88 3.82 2.52
C LEU A 239 -18.54 4.04 4.00
N ILE A 240 -17.98 3.03 4.64
CA ILE A 240 -17.58 3.09 6.05
C ILE A 240 -16.06 2.93 6.15
N SER A 241 -15.38 3.96 6.64
CA SER A 241 -13.92 4.01 6.80
C SER A 241 -13.18 3.50 5.55
N PRO A 242 -13.38 4.10 4.34
CA PRO A 242 -12.69 3.70 3.13
C PRO A 242 -11.23 4.16 3.14
N GLY A 243 -10.30 3.35 2.63
CA GLY A 243 -8.89 3.71 2.52
C GLY A 243 -8.05 2.55 1.98
N GLY A 244 -6.73 2.65 2.11
CA GLY A 244 -5.80 1.63 1.62
C GLY A 244 -5.85 1.48 0.10
N ALA A 245 -5.84 2.61 -0.62
CA ALA A 245 -6.05 2.62 -2.06
C ALA A 245 -4.80 2.25 -2.84
N THR A 246 -4.96 1.38 -3.84
CA THR A 246 -3.98 1.13 -4.89
C THR A 246 -4.50 1.63 -6.23
N VAL A 247 -3.74 2.46 -6.91
CA VAL A 247 -4.05 2.93 -8.26
C VAL A 247 -3.27 2.10 -9.27
N CYS A 248 -3.95 1.65 -10.35
CA CYS A 248 -3.26 0.94 -11.42
C CYS A 248 -2.22 1.86 -12.09
N GLY A 249 -1.16 1.30 -12.63
CA GLY A 249 -0.17 2.06 -13.42
C GLY A 249 -0.76 2.76 -14.66
N CYS A 250 -2.01 2.46 -15.04
CA CYS A 250 -2.79 3.14 -16.07
C CYS A 250 -3.32 4.52 -15.61
N GLY A 251 -3.43 4.75 -14.29
CA GLY A 251 -3.87 6.02 -13.72
C GLY A 251 -5.38 6.30 -13.78
N ASP A 252 -6.19 5.35 -14.28
CA ASP A 252 -7.63 5.51 -14.48
C ASP A 252 -8.49 4.58 -13.62
N ARG A 253 -7.88 3.69 -12.83
CA ARG A 253 -8.55 2.68 -12.00
C ARG A 253 -7.95 2.63 -10.59
N MET A 254 -8.84 2.57 -9.61
CA MET A 254 -8.48 2.49 -8.19
C MET A 254 -9.17 1.30 -7.53
N LEU A 255 -8.43 0.56 -6.70
CA LEU A 255 -8.96 -0.36 -5.70
C LEU A 255 -8.75 0.24 -4.32
N PHE A 256 -9.70 0.08 -3.43
CA PHE A 256 -9.58 0.46 -2.03
C PHE A 256 -10.43 -0.47 -1.17
N HIS A 257 -10.29 -0.39 0.13
CA HIS A 257 -11.12 -1.20 1.04
C HIS A 257 -11.90 -0.32 2.02
N GLY A 258 -12.98 -0.85 2.55
CA GLY A 258 -13.80 -0.22 3.59
C GLY A 258 -14.54 -1.31 4.36
N TRP A 259 -15.19 -0.97 5.47
CA TRP A 259 -16.03 -1.96 6.14
C TRP A 259 -17.20 -2.36 5.25
N CYS A 260 -17.51 -3.66 5.20
CA CYS A 260 -18.59 -4.18 4.37
C CYS A 260 -19.97 -3.68 4.83
N ASP A 261 -20.11 -3.51 6.14
CA ASP A 261 -21.34 -3.06 6.78
C ASP A 261 -21.06 -2.48 8.19
N SER A 262 -22.11 -2.03 8.86
CA SER A 262 -22.04 -1.43 10.19
C SER A 262 -21.68 -2.40 11.31
N SER A 263 -21.53 -3.70 11.06
CA SER A 263 -21.03 -4.65 12.06
C SER A 263 -19.54 -4.50 12.31
N LEU A 264 -18.79 -3.87 11.40
CA LEU A 264 -17.37 -3.62 11.45
C LEU A 264 -16.52 -4.89 11.67
N LYS A 265 -16.98 -6.01 11.10
CA LYS A 265 -16.33 -7.32 11.27
C LYS A 265 -15.45 -7.71 10.09
N GLN A 266 -15.77 -7.21 8.91
CA GLN A 266 -15.10 -7.58 7.67
C GLN A 266 -14.91 -6.34 6.79
N ARG A 267 -13.74 -6.23 6.17
CA ARG A 267 -13.48 -5.23 5.14
C ARG A 267 -13.72 -5.81 3.76
N CYS A 268 -14.41 -5.05 2.94
CA CYS A 268 -14.69 -5.34 1.54
C CYS A 268 -13.78 -4.55 0.62
N MET A 269 -13.54 -5.07 -0.57
CA MET A 269 -12.85 -4.40 -1.66
C MET A 269 -13.85 -3.63 -2.52
N TYR A 270 -13.50 -2.40 -2.85
CA TYR A 270 -14.26 -1.50 -3.71
C TYR A 270 -13.41 -1.08 -4.91
N VAL A 271 -14.08 -0.71 -5.99
CA VAL A 271 -13.45 -0.20 -7.22
C VAL A 271 -13.97 1.20 -7.52
N ALA A 272 -13.13 2.01 -8.13
CA ALA A 272 -13.52 3.31 -8.65
C ALA A 272 -12.80 3.61 -9.97
N ASP A 273 -13.47 4.33 -10.87
CA ASP A 273 -12.84 4.96 -12.01
C ASP A 273 -12.25 6.30 -11.58
N LEU A 274 -11.02 6.55 -11.99
CA LEU A 274 -10.21 7.71 -11.60
C LEU A 274 -9.90 8.56 -12.82
N ARG A 275 -9.97 9.87 -12.65
CA ARG A 275 -9.51 10.84 -13.65
C ARG A 275 -8.41 11.70 -13.06
N LEU A 276 -7.26 11.75 -13.73
CA LEU A 276 -6.12 12.61 -13.41
C LEU A 276 -6.03 13.72 -14.45
N SER A 277 -5.79 14.97 -14.01
CA SER A 277 -5.63 16.12 -14.91
C SER A 277 -4.82 17.22 -14.24
N GLY A 278 -3.68 17.59 -14.82
CA GLY A 278 -2.74 18.53 -14.20
C GLY A 278 -2.27 18.02 -12.84
N THR A 279 -2.68 18.67 -11.77
CA THR A 279 -2.40 18.27 -10.38
C THR A 279 -3.65 17.78 -9.64
N THR A 280 -4.75 17.50 -10.37
CA THR A 280 -6.04 17.12 -9.76
C THR A 280 -6.38 15.68 -10.02
N ALA A 281 -6.83 14.96 -8.98
CA ALA A 281 -7.45 13.64 -9.05
C ALA A 281 -8.94 13.75 -8.69
N SER A 282 -9.79 13.01 -9.38
CA SER A 282 -11.24 12.92 -9.09
C SER A 282 -11.77 11.53 -9.40
N ILE A 283 -12.75 11.08 -8.62
CA ILE A 283 -13.53 9.87 -8.94
C ILE A 283 -14.61 10.25 -9.96
N VAL A 284 -14.87 9.35 -10.94
CA VAL A 284 -15.80 9.59 -12.07
C VAL A 284 -16.94 8.59 -12.06
#